data_9e942af87df106045c45379721a289af
#
_entry.id   9e942af87df106045c45379721a289af
#
_cell.length_a   1.000
_cell.length_b   1.000
_cell.length_c   1.000
_cell.angle_alpha   90.00
_cell.angle_beta   90.00
_cell.angle_gamma   90.00
#
_symmetry.space_group_name_H-M   'P 1'
#
loop_
_entity.id
_entity.type
_entity.pdbx_description
1 polymer ?
#
loop_
_entity_poly.entity_id
_entity_poly.type
_entity_poly.pdbx_seq_one_letter_code
_entity_poly.pdbx_strand_id
1 'polypeptide(L)'
;MQAFLSGRRLAATLSCAALAVATAFAASGGSRAVPDLLAQPAQANVRAAASLQLSVTRAGKRLVSVGERGLVLLSDDDGRSWRQAREVPVSVALTQVRFVSETLGWAVGHSGVVLHSADGGETWQVQLDGMKAAALIADAAKAGAASGDPAALKHLREAEGLVQDGPDKPFLGLHFADAKRGWVVGAYGLALATTDGGKTWQSLMGRIPNPGGKHLYAVRQDAGSLLVAGEQGVLFRSGDGGASFEKIPTPYAGTFFGALPVGAHGLLAYGLRGNAWRSDDAGAHWSRIELARAVTLTAALRLADGALLLADESGRLLRGDATATRFVPLAAPLPAGLTAMVQAADGALVASGARGVSRIEPATLTAEAQK
;
A
#
# COMPACT_ATOMS: atom_id res chain seq x y z
N MET A 1 71.59 7.03 82.64
CA MET A 1 71.30 5.79 83.37
C MET A 1 70.22 5.04 82.55
N GLN A 2 70.55 3.84 82.14
CA GLN A 2 69.70 2.83 81.49
C GLN A 2 69.36 3.05 79.99
N ALA A 3 69.84 2.35 79.16
CA ALA A 3 70.13 0.96 78.87
C ALA A 3 69.20 0.58 77.62
N PHE A 4 69.91 0.37 76.56
CA PHE A 4 69.41 -0.09 75.27
C PHE A 4 69.06 -1.58 75.32
N LEU A 5 68.03 -1.95 74.58
CA LEU A 5 67.93 -3.25 73.98
C LEU A 5 67.36 -3.15 72.59
N SER A 6 68.19 -3.53 71.65
CA SER A 6 67.95 -3.64 70.27
C SER A 6 67.12 -4.86 69.95
N GLY A 7 66.09 -4.74 69.19
CA GLY A 7 65.34 -5.85 68.60
C GLY A 7 65.34 -5.76 67.08
N ARG A 8 66.14 -6.53 66.43
CA ARG A 8 66.08 -6.77 64.94
C ARG A 8 64.81 -7.47 64.59
N ARG A 9 63.99 -6.81 63.81
CA ARG A 9 62.87 -7.48 63.13
C ARG A 9 63.25 -7.65 61.69
N LEU A 10 63.29 -8.94 61.24
CA LEU A 10 63.36 -9.35 59.86
C LEU A 10 62.08 -8.85 59.19
N ALA A 11 62.24 -8.08 58.16
CA ALA A 11 61.17 -7.78 57.24
C ALA A 11 61.17 -8.84 56.15
N ALA A 12 60.16 -9.74 56.15
CA ALA A 12 59.89 -10.63 55.05
C ALA A 12 59.11 -9.86 53.97
N THR A 13 59.76 -9.61 52.86
CA THR A 13 59.11 -9.03 51.65
C THR A 13 58.31 -10.08 50.96
N LEU A 14 56.98 -10.05 51.14
CA LEU A 14 56.07 -10.78 50.26
C LEU A 14 55.94 -9.99 48.98
N SER A 15 56.49 -10.45 47.87
CA SER A 15 56.23 -9.99 46.55
C SER A 15 54.87 -10.52 46.08
N CYS A 16 53.81 -9.75 46.16
CA CYS A 16 52.54 -9.99 45.49
C CYS A 16 52.70 -9.66 44.01
N ALA A 17 52.96 -10.68 43.20
CA ALA A 17 52.78 -10.57 41.75
C ALA A 17 51.28 -10.46 41.45
N ALA A 18 50.77 -9.25 41.27
CA ALA A 18 49.43 -8.99 40.76
C ALA A 18 49.44 -9.30 39.25
N LEU A 19 48.95 -10.48 38.88
CA LEU A 19 48.64 -10.81 37.49
C LEU A 19 47.43 -9.98 37.04
N ALA A 20 47.67 -8.84 36.39
CA ALA A 20 46.62 -8.07 35.73
C ALA A 20 46.20 -8.81 34.47
N VAL A 21 45.15 -9.62 34.56
CA VAL A 21 44.45 -10.13 33.40
C VAL A 21 43.64 -8.95 32.83
N ALA A 22 44.22 -8.22 31.90
CA ALA A 22 43.50 -7.26 31.08
C ALA A 22 42.64 -8.07 30.09
N THR A 23 41.39 -8.34 30.46
CA THR A 23 40.39 -8.78 29.51
C THR A 23 40.11 -7.60 28.57
N ALA A 24 40.80 -7.57 27.45
CA ALA A 24 40.45 -6.72 26.33
C ALA A 24 39.06 -7.14 25.84
N PHE A 25 38.00 -6.53 26.32
CA PHE A 25 36.75 -6.46 25.63
C PHE A 25 37.02 -5.64 24.36
N ALA A 26 37.41 -6.30 23.28
CA ALA A 26 37.26 -5.78 21.95
C ALA A 26 35.74 -5.63 21.75
N ALA A 27 35.23 -4.43 22.05
CA ALA A 27 33.94 -4.01 21.55
C ALA A 27 34.08 -3.97 20.03
N SER A 28 33.78 -5.10 19.40
CA SER A 28 33.50 -5.15 17.97
C SER A 28 32.19 -4.38 17.77
N GLY A 29 32.28 -3.05 17.82
CA GLY A 29 31.28 -2.13 17.33
C GLY A 29 31.25 -2.19 15.82
N GLY A 30 31.00 -3.37 15.27
CA GLY A 30 30.55 -3.47 13.90
C GLY A 30 29.20 -2.76 13.84
N SER A 31 29.13 -1.62 13.18
CA SER A 31 27.86 -1.02 12.84
C SER A 31 27.07 -2.11 12.10
N ARG A 32 26.05 -2.63 12.75
CA ARG A 32 25.19 -3.64 12.15
C ARG A 32 24.56 -2.93 10.97
N ALA A 33 25.01 -3.24 9.76
CA ALA A 33 24.45 -2.66 8.56
C ALA A 33 22.92 -2.82 8.62
N VAL A 34 22.20 -1.74 8.40
CA VAL A 34 20.73 -1.80 8.36
C VAL A 34 20.37 -2.78 7.25
N PRO A 35 19.60 -3.84 7.57
CA PRO A 35 19.28 -4.85 6.57
C PRO A 35 18.53 -4.22 5.40
N ASP A 36 18.92 -4.56 4.18
CA ASP A 36 18.16 -4.21 2.99
C ASP A 36 16.90 -5.07 2.92
N LEU A 37 15.74 -4.47 3.22
CA LEU A 37 14.46 -5.16 3.25
C LEU A 37 13.99 -5.61 1.85
N LEU A 38 14.56 -5.06 0.78
CA LEU A 38 14.33 -5.52 -0.60
C LEU A 38 15.09 -6.80 -0.93
N ALA A 39 16.16 -7.08 -0.21
CA ALA A 39 16.99 -8.28 -0.37
C ALA A 39 16.69 -9.37 0.69
N GLN A 40 15.74 -9.11 1.60
CA GLN A 40 15.36 -10.07 2.65
C GLN A 40 14.01 -10.69 2.34
N PRO A 41 13.91 -12.02 2.23
CA PRO A 41 12.61 -12.69 2.10
C PRO A 41 11.72 -12.47 3.33
N ALA A 42 10.41 -12.49 3.10
CA ALA A 42 9.42 -12.49 4.17
C ALA A 42 9.63 -13.71 5.08
N GLN A 43 9.57 -13.49 6.39
CA GLN A 43 9.78 -14.54 7.37
C GLN A 43 8.45 -15.23 7.73
N ALA A 44 8.55 -16.53 8.08
CA ALA A 44 7.40 -17.26 8.61
C ALA A 44 6.92 -16.63 9.93
N ASN A 45 5.62 -16.44 10.05
CA ASN A 45 4.97 -15.83 11.20
C ASN A 45 3.73 -16.63 11.60
N VAL A 46 3.77 -17.28 12.75
CA VAL A 46 2.64 -18.06 13.28
C VAL A 46 1.38 -17.23 13.54
N ARG A 47 1.51 -15.91 13.65
CA ARG A 47 0.41 -14.96 13.82
C ARG A 47 0.11 -14.14 12.57
N ALA A 48 0.57 -14.59 11.39
CA ALA A 48 0.46 -13.83 10.15
C ALA A 48 -0.98 -13.36 9.86
N ALA A 49 -1.99 -14.20 10.11
CA ALA A 49 -3.40 -13.85 9.91
C ALA A 49 -3.93 -12.75 10.86
N ALA A 50 -3.27 -12.51 12.00
CA ALA A 50 -3.56 -11.46 12.95
C ALA A 50 -2.63 -10.24 12.85
N SER A 51 -1.65 -10.28 11.94
CA SER A 51 -0.74 -9.17 11.65
C SER A 51 -1.38 -8.16 10.70
N LEU A 52 -0.87 -6.93 10.68
CA LEU A 52 -1.37 -5.87 9.80
C LEU A 52 -1.44 -6.33 8.34
N GLN A 53 -2.64 -6.30 7.78
CA GLN A 53 -2.92 -6.55 6.38
C GLN A 53 -3.44 -5.27 5.73
N LEU A 54 -2.89 -4.92 4.55
CA LEU A 54 -3.16 -3.64 3.88
C LEU A 54 -4.09 -3.77 2.67
N SER A 55 -4.15 -4.96 2.06
CA SER A 55 -5.01 -5.21 0.92
C SER A 55 -5.44 -6.67 0.86
N VAL A 56 -6.61 -6.91 0.26
CA VAL A 56 -7.14 -8.25 -0.01
C VAL A 56 -7.83 -8.28 -1.36
N THR A 57 -7.66 -9.37 -2.11
CA THR A 57 -8.23 -9.58 -3.45
C THR A 57 -8.58 -11.04 -3.70
N ARG A 58 -9.20 -11.31 -4.85
CA ARG A 58 -9.46 -12.67 -5.33
C ARG A 58 -8.50 -13.05 -6.45
N ALA A 59 -8.04 -14.29 -6.41
CA ALA A 59 -7.39 -15.02 -7.49
C ALA A 59 -8.29 -16.22 -7.85
N GLY A 60 -9.30 -15.99 -8.68
CA GLY A 60 -10.40 -16.95 -8.90
C GLY A 60 -11.22 -17.20 -7.62
N LYS A 61 -11.15 -18.42 -7.06
CA LYS A 61 -11.79 -18.76 -5.77
C LYS A 61 -10.90 -18.44 -4.56
N ARG A 62 -9.58 -18.45 -4.74
CA ARG A 62 -8.62 -18.13 -3.67
C ARG A 62 -8.71 -16.66 -3.29
N LEU A 63 -8.56 -16.38 -2.01
CA LEU A 63 -8.32 -15.03 -1.49
C LEU A 63 -6.82 -14.86 -1.22
N VAL A 64 -6.32 -13.68 -1.56
CA VAL A 64 -4.92 -13.29 -1.34
C VAL A 64 -4.92 -11.96 -0.59
N SER A 65 -4.26 -11.91 0.57
CA SER A 65 -4.07 -10.68 1.35
C SER A 65 -2.59 -10.37 1.46
N VAL A 66 -2.25 -9.07 1.47
CA VAL A 66 -0.86 -8.60 1.63
C VAL A 66 -0.77 -7.56 2.73
N GLY A 67 0.38 -7.49 3.40
CA GLY A 67 0.54 -6.59 4.53
C GLY A 67 1.98 -6.27 4.91
N GLU A 68 2.20 -6.05 6.20
CA GLU A 68 3.49 -5.69 6.74
C GLU A 68 4.55 -6.78 6.48
N ARG A 69 5.84 -6.38 6.46
CA ARG A 69 6.99 -7.29 6.39
C ARG A 69 6.94 -8.32 5.26
N GLY A 70 6.37 -7.96 4.11
CA GLY A 70 6.24 -8.86 2.98
C GLY A 70 5.23 -10.00 3.20
N LEU A 71 4.40 -9.94 4.23
CA LEU A 71 3.40 -10.98 4.49
C LEU A 71 2.41 -11.06 3.34
N VAL A 72 2.27 -12.25 2.79
CA VAL A 72 1.23 -12.64 1.84
C VAL A 72 0.48 -13.82 2.43
N LEU A 73 -0.84 -13.70 2.56
CA LEU A 73 -1.73 -14.71 3.10
C LEU A 73 -2.64 -15.24 2.00
N LEU A 74 -2.88 -16.53 2.03
CA LEU A 74 -3.72 -17.26 1.10
C LEU A 74 -4.84 -17.99 1.85
N SER A 75 -6.07 -17.91 1.31
CA SER A 75 -7.22 -18.69 1.79
C SER A 75 -7.89 -19.38 0.62
N ASP A 76 -8.07 -20.67 0.71
CA ASP A 76 -8.71 -21.53 -0.29
C ASP A 76 -10.14 -21.95 0.14
N ASP A 77 -10.65 -21.37 1.25
CA ASP A 77 -11.93 -21.69 1.89
C ASP A 77 -12.80 -20.44 2.19
N ASP A 78 -12.75 -19.47 1.27
CA ASP A 78 -13.52 -18.21 1.37
C ASP A 78 -13.20 -17.38 2.63
N GLY A 79 -11.95 -17.43 3.11
CA GLY A 79 -11.48 -16.62 4.24
C GLY A 79 -11.73 -17.24 5.62
N ARG A 80 -12.09 -18.53 5.72
CA ARG A 80 -12.28 -19.24 6.99
C ARG A 80 -10.95 -19.60 7.64
N SER A 81 -9.97 -20.00 6.82
CA SER A 81 -8.60 -20.24 7.27
C SER A 81 -7.59 -19.56 6.35
N TRP A 82 -6.42 -19.25 6.89
CA TRP A 82 -5.37 -18.53 6.21
C TRP A 82 -4.02 -19.18 6.47
N ARG A 83 -3.22 -19.28 5.42
CA ARG A 83 -1.81 -19.67 5.49
C ARG A 83 -0.93 -18.64 4.80
N GLN A 84 0.32 -18.60 5.17
CA GLN A 84 1.29 -17.73 4.50
C GLN A 84 1.70 -18.32 3.14
N ALA A 85 1.96 -17.46 2.16
CA ALA A 85 2.56 -17.83 0.89
C ALA A 85 3.92 -18.50 1.10
N ARG A 86 4.30 -19.36 0.17
CA ARG A 86 5.51 -20.17 0.28
C ARG A 86 6.78 -19.34 0.18
N GLU A 87 6.80 -18.37 -0.75
CA GLU A 87 8.01 -17.59 -1.03
C GLU A 87 7.65 -16.15 -1.46
N VAL A 88 8.14 -15.18 -0.68
CA VAL A 88 8.05 -13.75 -0.98
C VAL A 88 9.45 -13.16 -0.81
N PRO A 89 10.07 -12.59 -1.84
CA PRO A 89 11.51 -12.26 -1.84
C PRO A 89 11.87 -10.99 -1.06
N VAL A 90 10.88 -10.28 -0.50
CA VAL A 90 11.08 -9.01 0.20
C VAL A 90 10.41 -9.00 1.57
N SER A 91 10.88 -8.16 2.49
CA SER A 91 10.24 -7.91 3.79
C SER A 91 9.79 -6.46 3.99
N VAL A 92 9.60 -5.71 2.91
CA VAL A 92 8.93 -4.40 2.94
C VAL A 92 7.41 -4.58 3.09
N ALA A 93 6.71 -3.56 3.60
CA ALA A 93 5.25 -3.59 3.63
C ALA A 93 4.68 -3.54 2.20
N LEU A 94 3.75 -4.46 1.91
CA LEU A 94 3.00 -4.52 0.65
C LEU A 94 1.67 -3.81 0.82
N THR A 95 1.43 -2.77 0.05
CA THR A 95 0.30 -1.83 0.21
C THR A 95 -0.95 -2.25 -0.57
N GLN A 96 -0.78 -2.88 -1.73
CA GLN A 96 -1.90 -3.34 -2.53
C GLN A 96 -1.56 -4.60 -3.33
N VAL A 97 -2.59 -5.45 -3.57
CA VAL A 97 -2.51 -6.67 -4.37
C VAL A 97 -3.70 -6.76 -5.32
N ARG A 98 -3.48 -7.27 -6.52
CA ARG A 98 -4.51 -7.53 -7.52
C ARG A 98 -4.17 -8.75 -8.37
N PHE A 99 -5.16 -9.57 -8.64
CA PHE A 99 -5.11 -10.67 -9.60
C PHE A 99 -6.04 -10.38 -10.78
N VAL A 100 -5.61 -10.77 -11.97
CA VAL A 100 -6.40 -10.70 -13.22
C VAL A 100 -6.88 -12.08 -13.69
N SER A 101 -6.34 -13.13 -13.09
CA SER A 101 -6.76 -14.53 -13.26
C SER A 101 -6.56 -15.31 -11.96
N GLU A 102 -6.81 -16.61 -11.97
CA GLU A 102 -6.54 -17.49 -10.82
C GLU A 102 -5.04 -17.57 -10.48
N THR A 103 -4.18 -17.35 -11.47
CA THR A 103 -2.72 -17.53 -11.29
C THR A 103 -1.94 -16.23 -11.38
N LEU A 104 -2.36 -15.28 -12.24
CA LEU A 104 -1.58 -14.07 -12.52
C LEU A 104 -1.98 -12.90 -11.63
N GLY A 105 -1.03 -12.40 -10.84
CA GLY A 105 -1.24 -11.29 -9.94
C GLY A 105 0.01 -10.45 -9.68
N TRP A 106 -0.23 -9.24 -9.19
CA TRP A 106 0.81 -8.27 -8.82
C TRP A 106 0.53 -7.70 -7.45
N ALA A 107 1.60 -7.35 -6.74
CA ALA A 107 1.55 -6.59 -5.50
C ALA A 107 2.54 -5.44 -5.56
N VAL A 108 2.19 -4.33 -4.91
CA VAL A 108 3.07 -3.17 -4.78
C VAL A 108 3.27 -2.80 -3.32
N GLY A 109 4.31 -2.02 -3.02
CA GLY A 109 4.57 -1.66 -1.64
C GLY A 109 5.63 -0.60 -1.43
N HIS A 110 6.12 -0.58 -0.20
CA HIS A 110 7.20 0.30 0.22
C HIS A 110 8.47 0.03 -0.60
N SER A 111 9.37 1.00 -0.58
CA SER A 111 10.61 0.99 -1.37
C SER A 111 10.37 0.81 -2.88
N GLY A 112 9.21 1.26 -3.38
CA GLY A 112 8.88 1.22 -4.81
C GLY A 112 8.82 -0.18 -5.40
N VAL A 113 8.54 -1.21 -4.57
CA VAL A 113 8.52 -2.59 -5.04
C VAL A 113 7.29 -2.88 -5.87
N VAL A 114 7.47 -3.64 -6.96
CA VAL A 114 6.42 -4.34 -7.70
C VAL A 114 6.78 -5.81 -7.75
N LEU A 115 5.91 -6.64 -7.20
CA LEU A 115 6.01 -8.09 -7.22
C LEU A 115 5.02 -8.68 -8.22
N HIS A 116 5.37 -9.82 -8.81
CA HIS A 116 4.54 -10.61 -9.70
C HIS A 116 4.47 -12.05 -9.24
N SER A 117 3.28 -12.63 -9.31
CA SER A 117 3.03 -14.06 -9.11
C SER A 117 2.37 -14.65 -10.34
N ALA A 118 2.76 -15.89 -10.69
CA ALA A 118 2.19 -16.68 -11.80
C ALA A 118 1.52 -17.98 -11.32
N ASP A 119 1.39 -18.17 -10.01
CA ASP A 119 0.91 -19.41 -9.37
C ASP A 119 -0.15 -19.19 -8.28
N GLY A 120 -0.93 -18.11 -8.42
CA GLY A 120 -2.00 -17.78 -7.49
C GLY A 120 -1.51 -17.26 -6.15
N GLY A 121 -0.34 -16.63 -6.13
CA GLY A 121 0.24 -15.98 -4.95
C GLY A 121 1.09 -16.89 -4.08
N GLU A 122 1.40 -18.12 -4.49
CA GLU A 122 2.28 -19.04 -3.75
C GLU A 122 3.72 -18.54 -3.73
N THR A 123 4.20 -18.09 -4.89
CA THR A 123 5.54 -17.52 -5.02
C THR A 123 5.50 -16.18 -5.75
N TRP A 124 6.44 -15.32 -5.42
CA TRP A 124 6.52 -13.96 -5.93
C TRP A 124 7.92 -13.64 -6.43
N GLN A 125 8.00 -12.79 -7.44
CA GLN A 125 9.26 -12.31 -8.01
C GLN A 125 9.26 -10.78 -8.09
N VAL A 126 10.40 -10.15 -7.82
CA VAL A 126 10.55 -8.68 -7.97
C VAL A 126 10.64 -8.34 -9.46
N GLN A 127 9.72 -7.52 -9.95
CA GLN A 127 9.78 -6.95 -11.30
C GLN A 127 10.38 -5.54 -11.31
N LEU A 128 10.09 -4.75 -10.27
CA LEU A 128 10.57 -3.39 -10.12
C LEU A 128 10.87 -3.11 -8.65
N ASP A 129 11.82 -2.23 -8.39
CA ASP A 129 12.13 -1.64 -7.10
C ASP A 129 12.29 -0.12 -7.23
N GLY A 130 12.36 0.58 -6.10
CA GLY A 130 12.43 2.05 -6.10
C GLY A 130 13.65 2.62 -6.77
N MET A 131 14.80 1.94 -6.77
CA MET A 131 16.00 2.38 -7.49
C MET A 131 15.78 2.36 -9.00
N LYS A 132 15.25 1.24 -9.52
CA LYS A 132 14.94 1.11 -10.95
C LYS A 132 13.82 2.05 -11.36
N ALA A 133 12.79 2.23 -10.52
CA ALA A 133 11.72 3.16 -10.77
C ALA A 133 12.24 4.61 -10.87
N ALA A 134 13.07 5.05 -9.93
CA ALA A 134 13.67 6.39 -9.94
C ALA A 134 14.55 6.62 -11.17
N ALA A 135 15.42 5.67 -11.54
CA ALA A 135 16.25 5.74 -12.73
C ALA A 135 15.42 5.88 -14.01
N LEU A 136 14.38 5.03 -14.16
CA LEU A 136 13.46 5.07 -15.30
C LEU A 136 12.72 6.41 -15.41
N ILE A 137 12.29 6.98 -14.28
CA ILE A 137 11.61 8.28 -14.23
C ILE A 137 12.58 9.38 -14.62
N ALA A 138 13.83 9.36 -14.12
CA ALA A 138 14.87 10.35 -14.46
C ALA A 138 15.23 10.31 -15.94
N ASP A 139 15.39 9.12 -16.53
CA ASP A 139 15.68 8.96 -17.96
C ASP A 139 14.55 9.52 -18.83
N ALA A 140 13.28 9.23 -18.47
CA ALA A 140 12.13 9.78 -19.17
C ALA A 140 12.04 11.31 -19.05
N ALA A 141 12.29 11.86 -17.85
CA ALA A 141 12.30 13.29 -17.61
C ALA A 141 13.44 14.01 -18.37
N LYS A 142 14.62 13.39 -18.43
CA LYS A 142 15.77 13.90 -19.20
C LYS A 142 15.47 13.98 -20.69
N ALA A 143 14.82 12.98 -21.26
CA ALA A 143 14.38 13.00 -22.65
C ALA A 143 13.37 14.13 -22.91
N GLY A 144 12.42 14.37 -22.00
CA GLY A 144 11.45 15.47 -22.09
C GLY A 144 12.10 16.86 -21.95
N ALA A 145 13.11 17.00 -21.10
CA ALA A 145 13.81 18.24 -20.85
C ALA A 145 14.67 18.75 -22.04
N ALA A 146 14.94 17.90 -23.02
CA ALA A 146 15.65 18.28 -24.24
C ALA A 146 14.94 19.38 -25.03
N SER A 147 13.65 19.59 -24.84
CA SER A 147 12.87 20.70 -25.41
C SER A 147 13.21 22.06 -24.82
N GLY A 148 13.87 22.14 -23.66
CA GLY A 148 14.13 23.38 -22.91
C GLY A 148 12.90 24.00 -22.25
N ASP A 149 11.75 23.33 -22.26
CA ASP A 149 10.53 23.80 -21.60
C ASP A 149 10.74 23.90 -20.07
N PRO A 150 10.37 25.04 -19.44
CA PRO A 150 10.55 25.23 -17.99
C PRO A 150 9.86 24.19 -17.12
N ALA A 151 8.69 23.68 -17.52
CA ALA A 151 7.99 22.64 -16.79
C ALA A 151 8.72 21.30 -16.91
N ALA A 152 9.25 20.96 -18.10
CA ALA A 152 10.05 19.75 -18.31
C ALA A 152 11.38 19.80 -17.52
N LEU A 153 12.04 20.98 -17.47
CA LEU A 153 13.24 21.18 -16.66
C LEU A 153 12.97 21.08 -15.15
N LYS A 154 11.80 21.55 -14.69
CA LYS A 154 11.36 21.36 -13.30
C LYS A 154 11.17 19.87 -13.02
N HIS A 155 10.47 19.16 -13.89
CA HIS A 155 10.21 17.73 -13.75
C HIS A 155 11.52 16.91 -13.72
N LEU A 156 12.52 17.28 -14.52
CA LEU A 156 13.85 16.65 -14.46
C LEU A 156 14.50 16.80 -13.09
N ARG A 157 14.49 18.01 -12.50
CA ARG A 157 15.06 18.22 -11.14
C ARG A 157 14.35 17.39 -10.08
N GLU A 158 13.01 17.29 -10.17
CA GLU A 158 12.23 16.44 -9.25
C GLU A 158 12.59 14.97 -9.42
N ALA A 159 12.75 14.49 -10.65
CA ALA A 159 13.14 13.12 -10.95
C ALA A 159 14.58 12.78 -10.49
N GLU A 160 15.52 13.71 -10.66
CA GLU A 160 16.89 13.58 -10.13
C GLU A 160 16.89 13.51 -8.60
N GLY A 161 16.01 14.27 -7.94
CA GLY A 161 15.79 14.18 -6.50
C GLY A 161 15.35 12.78 -6.05
N LEU A 162 14.46 12.12 -6.79
CA LEU A 162 14.05 10.74 -6.48
C LEU A 162 15.22 9.75 -6.52
N VAL A 163 16.16 9.94 -7.45
CA VAL A 163 17.37 9.09 -7.53
C VAL A 163 18.27 9.32 -6.32
N GLN A 164 18.43 10.58 -5.89
CA GLN A 164 19.27 10.94 -4.73
C GLN A 164 18.67 10.46 -3.41
N ASP A 165 17.34 10.52 -3.25
CA ASP A 165 16.62 10.07 -2.05
C ASP A 165 16.69 8.54 -1.86
N GLY A 166 16.93 7.79 -2.93
CA GLY A 166 16.97 6.33 -2.90
C GLY A 166 15.57 5.69 -2.97
N PRO A 167 15.47 4.37 -2.66
CA PRO A 167 14.27 3.58 -2.90
C PRO A 167 13.22 3.70 -1.79
N ASP A 168 13.01 4.88 -1.19
CA ASP A 168 12.16 5.04 -0.01
C ASP A 168 10.68 5.32 -0.34
N LYS A 169 10.37 5.70 -1.58
CA LYS A 169 9.01 6.10 -1.96
C LYS A 169 8.12 4.88 -2.24
N PRO A 170 6.97 4.74 -1.52
CA PRO A 170 6.05 3.63 -1.75
C PRO A 170 5.20 3.82 -3.01
N PHE A 171 4.88 2.72 -3.69
CA PHE A 171 3.65 2.62 -4.45
C PHE A 171 2.48 2.34 -3.50
N LEU A 172 1.34 3.01 -3.73
CA LEU A 172 0.16 2.99 -2.87
C LEU A 172 -1.06 2.38 -3.57
N GLY A 173 -1.09 2.45 -4.89
CA GLY A 173 -2.17 1.94 -5.71
C GLY A 173 -1.68 1.17 -6.93
N LEU A 174 -2.40 0.11 -7.28
CA LEU A 174 -2.16 -0.64 -8.51
C LEU A 174 -3.46 -1.05 -9.19
N HIS A 175 -3.43 -1.09 -10.50
CA HIS A 175 -4.48 -1.71 -11.31
C HIS A 175 -3.87 -2.43 -12.52
N PHE A 176 -4.27 -3.67 -12.73
CA PHE A 176 -4.04 -4.39 -13.97
C PHE A 176 -5.39 -4.68 -14.62
N ALA A 177 -5.51 -4.29 -15.88
CA ALA A 177 -6.71 -4.55 -16.68
C ALA A 177 -6.73 -6.00 -17.22
N ASP A 178 -5.55 -6.51 -17.53
CA ASP A 178 -5.31 -7.85 -18.06
C ASP A 178 -3.86 -8.29 -17.74
N ALA A 179 -3.43 -9.39 -18.32
CA ALA A 179 -2.08 -9.95 -18.13
C ALA A 179 -0.94 -9.05 -18.66
N LYS A 180 -1.24 -7.99 -19.41
CA LYS A 180 -0.24 -7.14 -20.07
C LYS A 180 -0.29 -5.69 -19.59
N ARG A 181 -1.50 -5.12 -19.46
CA ARG A 181 -1.67 -3.69 -19.18
C ARG A 181 -1.89 -3.44 -17.70
N GLY A 182 -1.01 -2.65 -17.12
CA GLY A 182 -1.05 -2.29 -15.70
C GLY A 182 -0.55 -0.90 -15.41
N TRP A 183 -1.00 -0.35 -14.28
CA TRP A 183 -0.65 0.97 -13.76
C TRP A 183 -0.36 0.88 -12.28
N VAL A 184 0.64 1.61 -11.84
CA VAL A 184 0.98 1.78 -10.42
C VAL A 184 1.12 3.25 -10.11
N VAL A 185 0.62 3.67 -8.95
CA VAL A 185 0.69 5.05 -8.46
C VAL A 185 1.15 5.09 -7.01
N GLY A 186 1.70 6.21 -6.57
CA GLY A 186 2.24 6.26 -5.21
C GLY A 186 2.55 7.66 -4.67
N ALA A 187 3.42 7.66 -3.69
CA ALA A 187 3.87 8.87 -3.01
C ALA A 187 4.60 9.81 -3.99
N TYR A 188 4.55 11.10 -3.69
CA TYR A 188 5.18 12.17 -4.47
C TYR A 188 4.79 12.20 -5.95
N GLY A 189 3.58 11.73 -6.27
CA GLY A 189 3.08 11.70 -7.64
C GLY A 189 3.66 10.57 -8.49
N LEU A 190 4.36 9.60 -7.89
CA LEU A 190 4.85 8.41 -8.61
C LEU A 190 3.72 7.78 -9.42
N ALA A 191 3.97 7.56 -10.70
CA ALA A 191 3.01 6.92 -11.59
C ALA A 191 3.75 6.26 -12.75
N LEU A 192 3.55 4.95 -12.93
CA LEU A 192 4.13 4.16 -14.00
C LEU A 192 3.06 3.29 -14.67
N ALA A 193 3.30 2.93 -15.93
CA ALA A 193 2.47 1.99 -16.69
C ALA A 193 3.33 0.91 -17.34
N THR A 194 2.71 -0.25 -17.56
CA THR A 194 3.26 -1.36 -18.33
C THR A 194 2.26 -1.82 -19.39
N THR A 195 2.78 -2.34 -20.52
CA THR A 195 2.00 -2.97 -21.59
C THR A 195 2.42 -4.41 -21.87
N ASP A 196 3.34 -4.95 -21.07
CA ASP A 196 3.93 -6.28 -21.24
C ASP A 196 3.92 -7.12 -19.95
N GLY A 197 3.04 -6.77 -18.99
CA GLY A 197 2.87 -7.49 -17.73
C GLY A 197 3.95 -7.16 -16.70
N GLY A 198 4.54 -5.99 -16.78
CA GLY A 198 5.55 -5.52 -15.83
C GLY A 198 6.98 -5.93 -16.16
N LYS A 199 7.24 -6.46 -17.38
CA LYS A 199 8.60 -6.71 -17.86
C LYS A 199 9.33 -5.39 -18.12
N THR A 200 8.61 -4.42 -18.66
CA THR A 200 9.07 -3.03 -18.80
C THR A 200 8.02 -2.05 -18.28
N TRP A 201 8.50 -0.89 -17.83
CA TRP A 201 7.67 0.17 -17.28
C TRP A 201 7.97 1.51 -17.96
N GLN A 202 6.97 2.38 -18.03
CA GLN A 202 7.07 3.73 -18.56
C GLN A 202 6.56 4.74 -17.53
N SER A 203 7.24 5.88 -17.40
CA SER A 203 6.80 6.97 -16.54
C SER A 203 5.53 7.64 -17.08
N LEU A 204 4.55 7.86 -16.20
CA LEU A 204 3.39 8.70 -16.43
C LEU A 204 3.51 10.07 -15.75
N MET A 205 4.55 10.32 -14.97
CA MET A 205 4.74 11.56 -14.22
C MET A 205 4.82 12.71 -15.22
N GLY A 206 4.97 13.20 -15.98
CA GLY A 206 4.84 14.26 -16.96
C GLY A 206 3.52 14.27 -17.75
N ARG A 207 2.76 13.17 -17.70
CA ARG A 207 1.46 13.07 -18.38
C ARG A 207 0.27 13.36 -17.44
N ILE A 208 0.45 13.11 -16.15
CA ILE A 208 -0.53 13.46 -15.10
C ILE A 208 -0.27 14.91 -14.68
N PRO A 209 -1.27 15.83 -14.77
CA PRO A 209 -1.09 17.23 -14.40
C PRO A 209 -1.08 17.42 -12.88
N ASN A 210 -0.01 16.91 -12.23
CA ASN A 210 0.22 16.92 -10.79
C ASN A 210 1.47 17.73 -10.41
N PRO A 211 1.52 19.06 -10.68
CA PRO A 211 2.73 19.87 -10.54
C PRO A 211 3.23 20.03 -9.10
N GLY A 212 2.41 19.65 -8.12
CA GLY A 212 2.77 19.69 -6.69
C GLY A 212 3.27 18.36 -6.15
N GLY A 213 3.43 17.31 -6.99
CA GLY A 213 3.87 15.99 -6.55
C GLY A 213 2.97 15.37 -5.45
N LYS A 214 1.65 15.63 -5.51
CA LYS A 214 0.70 15.13 -4.51
C LYS A 214 0.68 13.62 -4.53
N HIS A 215 0.52 13.01 -3.36
CA HIS A 215 0.42 11.55 -3.25
C HIS A 215 -0.82 11.04 -3.97
N LEU A 216 -0.64 9.96 -4.73
CA LEU A 216 -1.70 9.27 -5.46
C LEU A 216 -1.99 7.94 -4.76
N TYR A 217 -3.21 7.77 -4.26
CA TYR A 217 -3.57 6.62 -3.42
C TYR A 217 -4.24 5.49 -4.17
N ALA A 218 -4.93 5.80 -5.24
CA ALA A 218 -5.67 4.79 -6.00
C ALA A 218 -5.57 5.04 -7.50
N VAL A 219 -5.47 3.95 -8.25
CA VAL A 219 -5.68 3.90 -9.70
C VAL A 219 -6.67 2.78 -10.00
N ARG A 220 -7.66 3.08 -10.85
CA ARG A 220 -8.66 2.11 -11.32
C ARG A 220 -8.95 2.33 -12.79
N GLN A 221 -9.24 1.25 -13.51
CA GLN A 221 -9.79 1.30 -14.85
C GLN A 221 -11.21 0.72 -14.84
N ASP A 222 -12.13 1.40 -15.50
CA ASP A 222 -13.46 0.92 -15.80
C ASP A 222 -13.91 1.44 -17.17
N ALA A 223 -14.59 0.60 -17.96
CA ALA A 223 -15.09 0.93 -19.29
C ALA A 223 -14.08 1.67 -20.19
N GLY A 224 -12.79 1.34 -20.08
CA GLY A 224 -11.70 1.95 -20.86
C GLY A 224 -11.10 3.23 -20.28
N SER A 225 -11.72 3.83 -19.26
CA SER A 225 -11.19 5.03 -18.58
C SER A 225 -10.39 4.67 -17.35
N LEU A 226 -9.24 5.36 -17.15
CA LEU A 226 -8.48 5.32 -15.90
C LEU A 226 -8.91 6.47 -15.00
N LEU A 227 -9.08 6.18 -13.71
CA LEU A 227 -9.27 7.14 -12.64
C LEU A 227 -8.09 7.06 -11.68
N VAL A 228 -7.53 8.20 -11.31
CA VAL A 228 -6.47 8.31 -10.29
C VAL A 228 -6.90 9.29 -9.23
N ALA A 229 -6.91 8.86 -7.97
CA ALA A 229 -7.33 9.67 -6.82
C ALA A 229 -6.16 9.91 -5.86
N GLY A 230 -6.15 11.08 -5.20
CA GLY A 230 -5.04 11.44 -4.33
C GLY A 230 -5.34 12.58 -3.35
N GLU A 231 -4.26 13.18 -2.86
CA GLU A 231 -4.29 14.27 -1.88
C GLU A 231 -4.92 15.55 -2.41
N GLN A 232 -5.38 16.39 -1.48
CA GLN A 232 -5.90 17.73 -1.76
C GLN A 232 -6.97 17.75 -2.86
N GLY A 233 -7.83 16.74 -2.85
CA GLY A 233 -8.97 16.63 -3.75
C GLY A 233 -8.59 16.32 -5.20
N VAL A 234 -7.35 15.88 -5.50
CA VAL A 234 -7.01 15.57 -6.88
C VAL A 234 -7.71 14.30 -7.33
N LEU A 235 -8.31 14.41 -8.50
CA LEU A 235 -8.88 13.31 -9.25
C LEU A 235 -8.50 13.54 -10.73
N PHE A 236 -7.88 12.53 -11.34
CA PHE A 236 -7.48 12.59 -12.74
C PHE A 236 -8.17 11.47 -13.52
N ARG A 237 -8.45 11.73 -14.79
CA ARG A 237 -9.01 10.75 -15.72
C ARG A 237 -8.17 10.68 -16.99
N SER A 238 -8.03 9.48 -17.53
CA SER A 238 -7.50 9.22 -18.86
C SER A 238 -8.52 8.38 -19.63
N GLY A 239 -8.86 8.82 -20.83
CA GLY A 239 -9.73 8.08 -21.77
C GLY A 239 -8.95 7.29 -22.82
N ASP A 240 -7.62 7.36 -22.81
CA ASP A 240 -6.72 6.85 -23.85
C ASP A 240 -5.69 5.84 -23.32
N GLY A 241 -6.02 5.17 -22.20
CA GLY A 241 -5.16 4.15 -21.60
C GLY A 241 -3.92 4.71 -20.89
N GLY A 242 -3.91 6.00 -20.53
CA GLY A 242 -2.81 6.65 -19.82
C GLY A 242 -1.85 7.41 -20.74
N ALA A 243 -2.20 7.62 -22.01
CA ALA A 243 -1.41 8.45 -22.91
C ALA A 243 -1.51 9.93 -22.51
N SER A 244 -2.68 10.37 -22.05
CA SER A 244 -2.92 11.69 -21.47
C SER A 244 -3.87 11.61 -20.27
N PHE A 245 -3.80 12.64 -19.41
CA PHE A 245 -4.69 12.76 -18.25
C PHE A 245 -5.27 14.17 -18.18
N GLU A 246 -6.51 14.26 -17.78
CA GLU A 246 -7.18 15.51 -17.43
C GLU A 246 -7.51 15.51 -15.93
N LYS A 247 -7.45 16.70 -15.31
CA LYS A 247 -7.90 16.87 -13.93
C LYS A 247 -9.40 17.02 -13.92
N ILE A 248 -10.10 16.20 -13.12
CA ILE A 248 -11.51 16.36 -12.83
C ILE A 248 -11.62 17.39 -11.68
N PRO A 249 -12.33 18.51 -11.87
CA PRO A 249 -12.59 19.46 -10.80
C PRO A 249 -13.40 18.79 -9.68
N THR A 250 -13.00 18.98 -8.42
CA THR A 250 -13.74 18.47 -7.26
C THR A 250 -13.97 19.58 -6.25
N PRO A 251 -15.10 19.59 -5.52
CA PRO A 251 -15.41 20.61 -4.51
C PRO A 251 -14.71 20.35 -3.17
N TYR A 252 -13.82 19.36 -3.08
CA TYR A 252 -13.20 18.92 -1.85
C TYR A 252 -11.67 19.10 -1.92
N ALA A 253 -11.11 19.74 -0.89
CA ALA A 253 -9.68 20.00 -0.80
C ALA A 253 -8.90 19.02 0.10
N GLY A 254 -9.55 17.98 0.64
CA GLY A 254 -8.91 16.95 1.44
C GLY A 254 -8.53 15.72 0.60
N THR A 255 -8.02 14.68 1.26
CA THR A 255 -7.55 13.47 0.59
C THR A 255 -8.67 12.55 0.17
N PHE A 256 -8.67 12.13 -1.10
CA PHE A 256 -9.40 10.97 -1.57
C PHE A 256 -8.51 9.72 -1.49
N PHE A 257 -8.97 8.71 -0.77
CA PHE A 257 -8.31 7.39 -0.74
C PHE A 257 -8.76 6.47 -1.86
N GLY A 258 -9.86 6.80 -2.52
CA GLY A 258 -10.30 6.07 -3.69
C GLY A 258 -11.43 6.74 -4.44
N ALA A 259 -11.63 6.26 -5.67
CA ALA A 259 -12.77 6.58 -6.49
C ALA A 259 -13.26 5.31 -7.22
N LEU A 260 -14.58 5.22 -7.39
CA LEU A 260 -15.24 4.12 -8.09
C LEU A 260 -16.16 4.69 -9.17
N PRO A 261 -16.21 4.09 -10.35
CA PRO A 261 -17.29 4.34 -11.30
C PRO A 261 -18.63 3.84 -10.76
N VAL A 262 -19.69 4.59 -11.02
CA VAL A 262 -21.07 4.29 -10.60
C VAL A 262 -22.00 4.44 -11.80
N GLY A 263 -22.54 3.33 -12.29
CA GLY A 263 -23.31 3.34 -13.55
C GLY A 263 -22.46 3.76 -14.75
N ALA A 264 -23.09 4.31 -15.80
CA ALA A 264 -22.42 4.61 -17.06
C ALA A 264 -21.53 5.87 -17.01
N HIS A 265 -21.94 6.89 -16.25
CA HIS A 265 -21.25 8.18 -16.19
C HIS A 265 -21.02 8.68 -14.76
N GLY A 266 -21.42 7.90 -13.75
CA GLY A 266 -21.32 8.31 -12.38
C GLY A 266 -19.95 7.99 -11.78
N LEU A 267 -19.60 8.74 -10.73
CA LEU A 267 -18.40 8.57 -9.93
C LEU A 267 -18.75 8.66 -8.45
N LEU A 268 -18.13 7.82 -7.65
CA LEU A 268 -18.08 7.93 -6.18
C LEU A 268 -16.64 8.16 -5.78
N ALA A 269 -16.33 9.29 -5.16
CA ALA A 269 -15.03 9.56 -4.55
C ALA A 269 -15.18 9.59 -3.02
N TYR A 270 -14.25 8.97 -2.29
CA TYR A 270 -14.33 8.84 -0.83
C TYR A 270 -12.96 9.02 -0.18
N GLY A 271 -12.96 9.47 1.08
CA GLY A 271 -11.69 9.70 1.74
C GLY A 271 -11.79 10.23 3.18
N LEU A 272 -10.91 11.17 3.48
CA LEU A 272 -10.62 11.66 4.81
C LEU A 272 -11.86 12.28 5.49
N ARG A 273 -12.03 12.01 6.79
CA ARG A 273 -13.08 12.60 7.64
C ARG A 273 -14.50 12.39 7.12
N GLY A 274 -14.79 11.19 6.60
CA GLY A 274 -16.14 10.83 6.14
C GLY A 274 -16.59 11.58 4.87
N ASN A 275 -15.67 12.16 4.12
CA ASN A 275 -16.02 12.80 2.87
C ASN A 275 -16.28 11.74 1.80
N ALA A 276 -17.52 11.73 1.32
CA ALA A 276 -17.96 10.96 0.18
C ALA A 276 -18.70 11.88 -0.78
N TRP A 277 -18.37 11.82 -2.05
CA TRP A 277 -18.89 12.68 -3.10
C TRP A 277 -19.31 11.84 -4.28
N ARG A 278 -20.47 12.17 -4.83
CA ARG A 278 -21.07 11.51 -5.99
C ARG A 278 -21.21 12.49 -7.13
N SER A 279 -20.94 12.04 -8.34
CA SER A 279 -21.24 12.70 -9.59
C SER A 279 -22.04 11.75 -10.46
N ASP A 280 -22.96 12.28 -11.28
CA ASP A 280 -23.73 11.54 -12.29
C ASP A 280 -23.30 11.86 -13.72
N ASP A 281 -22.43 12.83 -13.90
CA ASP A 281 -22.04 13.43 -15.16
C ASP A 281 -20.52 13.44 -15.37
N ALA A 282 -19.89 12.34 -15.03
CA ALA A 282 -18.46 12.12 -15.20
C ALA A 282 -17.55 13.12 -14.47
N GLY A 283 -18.05 13.73 -13.38
CA GLY A 283 -17.30 14.66 -12.55
C GLY A 283 -17.49 16.13 -12.91
N ALA A 284 -18.45 16.47 -13.77
CA ALA A 284 -18.76 17.86 -14.06
C ALA A 284 -19.46 18.55 -12.86
N HIS A 285 -20.38 17.85 -12.20
CA HIS A 285 -21.03 18.29 -10.97
C HIS A 285 -20.93 17.24 -9.88
N TRP A 286 -20.86 17.68 -8.64
CA TRP A 286 -20.70 16.83 -7.47
C TRP A 286 -21.74 17.13 -6.40
N SER A 287 -22.30 16.08 -5.82
CA SER A 287 -23.15 16.13 -4.65
C SER A 287 -22.46 15.41 -3.48
N ARG A 288 -22.48 16.04 -2.31
CA ARG A 288 -21.96 15.40 -1.10
C ARG A 288 -22.93 14.33 -0.64
N ILE A 289 -22.38 13.18 -0.23
CA ILE A 289 -23.15 12.12 0.41
C ILE A 289 -23.08 12.37 1.92
N GLU A 290 -24.24 12.61 2.54
CA GLU A 290 -24.31 12.85 3.98
C GLU A 290 -24.17 11.52 4.73
N LEU A 291 -23.11 11.42 5.53
CA LEU A 291 -22.83 10.29 6.41
C LEU A 291 -23.00 10.73 7.87
N ALA A 292 -23.58 9.86 8.69
CA ALA A 292 -23.89 10.17 10.08
C ALA A 292 -22.67 10.51 10.96
N ARG A 293 -21.47 10.15 10.53
CA ARG A 293 -20.21 10.40 11.28
C ARG A 293 -19.09 10.79 10.33
N ALA A 294 -18.27 11.75 10.76
CA ALA A 294 -17.10 12.25 10.04
C ALA A 294 -15.86 11.37 10.29
N VAL A 295 -15.96 10.07 10.02
CA VAL A 295 -14.88 9.08 10.20
C VAL A 295 -14.29 8.75 8.83
N THR A 296 -12.96 8.66 8.74
CA THR A 296 -12.24 8.43 7.48
C THR A 296 -12.70 7.16 6.79
N LEU A 297 -13.09 7.27 5.52
CA LEU A 297 -13.46 6.16 4.66
C LEU A 297 -12.20 5.57 4.05
N THR A 298 -11.94 4.29 4.31
CA THR A 298 -10.69 3.62 3.94
C THR A 298 -10.83 2.69 2.74
N ALA A 299 -12.02 2.15 2.51
CA ALA A 299 -12.27 1.22 1.41
C ALA A 299 -13.67 1.36 0.84
N ALA A 300 -13.83 1.02 -0.43
CA ALA A 300 -15.11 0.87 -1.10
C ALA A 300 -15.11 -0.38 -1.98
N LEU A 301 -16.25 -1.05 -2.04
CA LEU A 301 -16.46 -2.28 -2.80
C LEU A 301 -17.83 -2.25 -3.47
N ARG A 302 -17.92 -2.72 -4.71
CA ARG A 302 -19.18 -3.10 -5.35
C ARG A 302 -19.42 -4.59 -5.10
N LEU A 303 -20.57 -4.91 -4.52
CA LEU A 303 -21.01 -6.29 -4.31
C LEU A 303 -21.55 -6.90 -5.60
N ALA A 304 -21.68 -8.23 -5.62
CA ALA A 304 -22.20 -8.98 -6.76
C ALA A 304 -23.66 -8.63 -7.10
N ASP A 305 -24.44 -8.17 -6.13
CA ASP A 305 -25.82 -7.69 -6.32
C ASP A 305 -25.90 -6.23 -6.81
N GLY A 306 -24.76 -5.60 -7.06
CA GLY A 306 -24.63 -4.23 -7.52
C GLY A 306 -24.59 -3.18 -6.42
N ALA A 307 -24.94 -3.51 -5.19
CA ALA A 307 -24.85 -2.58 -4.06
C ALA A 307 -23.41 -2.16 -3.78
N LEU A 308 -23.24 -1.00 -3.17
CA LEU A 308 -21.93 -0.46 -2.77
C LEU A 308 -21.73 -0.62 -1.27
N LEU A 309 -20.51 -0.96 -0.87
CA LEU A 309 -20.07 -0.90 0.51
C LEU A 309 -19.00 0.17 0.66
N LEU A 310 -19.10 0.95 1.74
CA LEU A 310 -18.00 1.77 2.24
C LEU A 310 -17.58 1.21 3.61
N ALA A 311 -16.29 1.19 3.86
CA ALA A 311 -15.73 0.92 5.18
C ALA A 311 -15.05 2.16 5.73
N ASP A 312 -15.14 2.37 7.04
CA ASP A 312 -14.40 3.43 7.71
C ASP A 312 -13.34 2.88 8.68
N GLU A 313 -12.43 3.76 9.09
CA GLU A 313 -11.32 3.41 10.00
C GLU A 313 -11.78 2.92 11.38
N SER A 314 -13.03 3.19 11.78
CA SER A 314 -13.59 2.67 13.04
C SER A 314 -14.12 1.23 12.96
N GLY A 315 -14.13 0.64 11.76
CA GLY A 315 -14.63 -0.71 11.52
C GLY A 315 -16.12 -0.76 11.13
N ARG A 316 -16.76 0.38 10.86
CA ARG A 316 -18.16 0.39 10.38
C ARG A 316 -18.20 0.10 8.89
N LEU A 317 -19.23 -0.62 8.51
CA LEU A 317 -19.64 -0.84 7.13
C LEU A 317 -20.92 -0.04 6.85
N LEU A 318 -20.95 0.60 5.71
CA LEU A 318 -22.08 1.34 5.21
C LEU A 318 -22.49 0.75 3.87
N ARG A 319 -23.75 0.30 3.74
CA ARG A 319 -24.29 -0.23 2.50
C ARG A 319 -25.07 0.85 1.76
N GLY A 320 -24.76 1.04 0.49
CA GLY A 320 -25.44 1.94 -0.42
C GLY A 320 -26.10 1.19 -1.57
N ASP A 321 -27.01 1.89 -2.25
CA ASP A 321 -27.58 1.43 -3.52
C ASP A 321 -26.52 1.45 -4.65
N ALA A 322 -26.87 0.86 -5.79
CA ALA A 322 -25.97 0.79 -6.95
C ALA A 322 -25.63 2.17 -7.55
N THR A 323 -26.38 3.22 -7.18
CA THR A 323 -26.21 4.60 -7.66
C THR A 323 -25.47 5.49 -6.65
N ALA A 324 -25.10 4.97 -5.48
CA ALA A 324 -24.42 5.70 -4.40
C ALA A 324 -25.18 6.92 -3.90
N THR A 325 -26.52 6.91 -3.91
CA THR A 325 -27.32 8.07 -3.46
C THR A 325 -27.43 8.14 -1.95
N ARG A 326 -27.47 6.99 -1.27
CA ARG A 326 -27.62 6.90 0.17
C ARG A 326 -26.83 5.70 0.72
N PHE A 327 -26.27 5.87 1.90
CA PHE A 327 -25.60 4.80 2.63
C PHE A 327 -26.22 4.63 4.02
N VAL A 328 -26.46 3.38 4.41
CA VAL A 328 -26.99 3.00 5.73
C VAL A 328 -25.98 2.11 6.43
N PRO A 329 -25.80 2.23 7.77
CA PRO A 329 -24.89 1.37 8.50
C PRO A 329 -25.41 -0.06 8.54
N LEU A 330 -24.50 -1.02 8.39
CA LEU A 330 -24.77 -2.43 8.61
C LEU A 330 -24.58 -2.82 10.08
N ALA A 331 -25.35 -3.80 10.57
CA ALA A 331 -25.21 -4.42 11.89
C ALA A 331 -24.03 -5.41 11.95
N ALA A 332 -22.89 -5.04 11.43
CA ALA A 332 -21.71 -5.89 11.28
C ALA A 332 -20.45 -5.15 11.71
N PRO A 333 -20.22 -4.95 13.02
CA PRO A 333 -19.01 -4.27 13.46
C PRO A 333 -17.78 -5.14 13.16
N LEU A 334 -16.80 -4.55 12.50
CA LEU A 334 -15.47 -5.11 12.30
C LEU A 334 -14.46 -4.45 13.26
N PRO A 335 -13.30 -5.06 13.47
CA PRO A 335 -12.21 -4.40 14.17
C PRO A 335 -11.85 -3.06 13.49
N ALA A 336 -11.49 -2.05 14.27
CA ALA A 336 -11.02 -0.78 13.74
C ALA A 336 -9.74 -0.94 12.91
N GLY A 337 -9.50 0.01 12.01
CA GLY A 337 -8.33 0.02 11.15
C GLY A 337 -8.49 -0.81 9.88
N LEU A 338 -9.70 -0.86 9.31
CA LEU A 338 -9.95 -1.50 8.02
C LEU A 338 -9.16 -0.80 6.90
N THR A 339 -8.61 -1.60 5.98
CA THR A 339 -7.79 -1.12 4.87
C THR A 339 -8.37 -1.48 3.50
N ALA A 340 -8.90 -2.69 3.35
CA ALA A 340 -9.51 -3.15 2.10
C ALA A 340 -10.59 -4.19 2.35
N MET A 341 -11.39 -4.45 1.32
CA MET A 341 -12.50 -5.43 1.35
C MET A 341 -12.60 -6.16 0.02
N VAL A 342 -13.04 -7.41 0.09
CA VAL A 342 -13.39 -8.23 -1.07
C VAL A 342 -14.59 -9.13 -0.74
N GLN A 343 -15.45 -9.39 -1.72
CA GLN A 343 -16.49 -10.41 -1.59
C GLN A 343 -15.92 -11.77 -2.01
N ALA A 344 -15.98 -12.74 -1.13
CA ALA A 344 -15.58 -14.13 -1.37
C ALA A 344 -16.54 -14.85 -2.34
N ALA A 345 -16.18 -16.05 -2.80
CA ALA A 345 -16.98 -16.77 -3.79
C ALA A 345 -18.34 -17.23 -3.21
N ASP A 346 -18.42 -17.52 -1.93
CA ASP A 346 -19.65 -17.87 -1.21
C ASP A 346 -20.51 -16.65 -0.82
N GLY A 347 -20.12 -15.44 -1.23
CA GLY A 347 -20.82 -14.19 -0.96
C GLY A 347 -20.44 -13.51 0.35
N ALA A 348 -19.62 -14.11 1.20
CA ALA A 348 -19.12 -13.47 2.41
C ALA A 348 -18.24 -12.26 2.12
N LEU A 349 -18.18 -11.31 3.02
CA LEU A 349 -17.23 -10.20 2.97
C LEU A 349 -15.97 -10.59 3.75
N VAL A 350 -14.83 -10.43 3.13
CA VAL A 350 -13.53 -10.52 3.78
C VAL A 350 -12.88 -9.14 3.76
N ALA A 351 -12.44 -8.69 4.93
CA ALA A 351 -11.80 -7.41 5.14
C ALA A 351 -10.39 -7.62 5.70
N SER A 352 -9.45 -6.81 5.22
CA SER A 352 -8.11 -6.67 5.78
C SER A 352 -8.02 -5.43 6.67
N GLY A 353 -7.09 -5.42 7.62
CA GLY A 353 -6.90 -4.27 8.50
C GLY A 353 -5.79 -4.43 9.53
N ALA A 354 -5.74 -3.50 10.48
CA ALA A 354 -4.71 -3.43 11.51
C ALA A 354 -4.63 -4.68 12.41
N ARG A 355 -5.70 -5.47 12.49
CA ARG A 355 -5.79 -6.71 13.28
C ARG A 355 -5.86 -7.96 12.41
N GLY A 356 -5.33 -7.89 11.19
CA GLY A 356 -5.30 -8.99 10.24
C GLY A 356 -6.52 -9.04 9.34
N VAL A 357 -6.99 -10.24 9.05
CA VAL A 357 -8.15 -10.53 8.19
C VAL A 357 -9.38 -10.89 9.03
N SER A 358 -10.54 -10.42 8.59
CA SER A 358 -11.84 -10.66 9.22
C SER A 358 -12.84 -11.10 8.17
N ARG A 359 -13.75 -12.01 8.54
CA ARG A 359 -14.82 -12.52 7.67
C ARG A 359 -16.19 -12.18 8.24
N ILE A 360 -17.11 -11.77 7.39
CA ILE A 360 -18.52 -11.52 7.71
C ILE A 360 -19.38 -12.41 6.82
N GLU A 361 -20.32 -13.12 7.44
CA GLU A 361 -21.24 -14.01 6.73
C GLU A 361 -22.20 -13.22 5.81
N PRO A 362 -22.62 -13.79 4.66
CA PRO A 362 -23.48 -13.10 3.70
C PRO A 362 -24.77 -12.55 4.26
N ALA A 363 -25.42 -13.28 5.18
CA ALA A 363 -26.67 -12.88 5.81
C ALA A 363 -26.57 -11.55 6.59
N THR A 364 -25.38 -11.25 7.13
CA THR A 364 -25.14 -10.00 7.89
C THR A 364 -25.01 -8.78 6.96
N LEU A 365 -24.66 -8.98 5.68
CA LEU A 365 -24.51 -7.90 4.71
C LEU A 365 -25.83 -7.28 4.25
N THR A 366 -26.95 -7.91 4.55
CA THR A 366 -28.28 -7.42 4.21
C THR A 366 -29.02 -6.84 5.44
N ALA A 367 -28.51 -7.09 6.65
CA ALA A 367 -29.13 -6.61 7.89
C ALA A 367 -28.75 -5.14 8.15
N GLU A 368 -29.76 -4.26 8.26
CA GLU A 368 -29.56 -2.89 8.71
C GLU A 368 -29.28 -2.85 10.22
N ALA A 369 -28.43 -1.94 10.66
CA ALA A 369 -28.25 -1.68 12.08
C ALA A 369 -29.56 -1.09 12.65
N GLN A 370 -30.10 -1.69 13.68
CA GLN A 370 -31.21 -1.11 14.42
C GLN A 370 -30.77 0.27 14.98
N LYS A 371 -31.63 1.28 14.82
CA LYS A 371 -31.38 2.63 15.30
C LYS A 371 -31.32 2.75 16.81
#